data_f6dac443ee432b9ab953b9ccd440ebf9
#
_entry.id   f6dac443ee432b9ab953b9ccd440ebf9
#
_cell.length_a   1.000
_cell.length_b   1.000
_cell.length_c   1.000
_cell.angle_alpha   90.00
_cell.angle_beta   90.00
_cell.angle_gamma   90.00
#
_symmetry.space_group_name_H-M   'P 1'
#
loop_
_entity.id
_entity.type
_entity.pdbx_description
1 polymer ?
#
loop_
_entity_poly.entity_id
_entity_poly.type
_entity_poly.pdbx_seq_one_letter_code
_entity_poly.pdbx_strand_id
1 'polypeptide(L)'
;MLINMNKRPTIQTVAERAGVSRGTVDRVLNNRSYVRADVRERVLDAIRETGYLSPREAHRQTADRPQNYSPVKLGVLLPNWAGPFREEVTRGIESARTTLSGRHAEIRVCICETDIPGEVIKFLDELVDWGAQGIALCALNDITIEAKVGELADNGIPCITFNSDLPNSRRLCFVGQDYAKSGRIAAELLTKCIAPD
;
A
#
# COMPACT_ATOMS: atom_id res chain seq x y z
N MET A 1 -25.87 -29.26 25.62
CA MET A 1 -25.75 -27.87 25.23
C MET A 1 -24.92 -27.84 23.93
N LEU A 2 -25.62 -27.72 22.80
CA LEU A 2 -25.01 -27.83 21.45
C LEU A 2 -24.21 -26.56 21.15
N ILE A 3 -22.88 -26.72 21.06
CA ILE A 3 -21.95 -25.65 20.64
C ILE A 3 -22.19 -25.41 19.15
N ASN A 4 -22.63 -24.20 18.84
CA ASN A 4 -22.89 -23.75 17.48
C ASN A 4 -21.54 -23.61 16.70
N MET A 5 -21.18 -24.65 15.92
CA MET A 5 -19.88 -24.85 15.27
C MET A 5 -19.63 -23.95 14.04
N ASN A 6 -20.35 -22.84 13.84
CA ASN A 6 -20.24 -22.06 12.60
C ASN A 6 -19.91 -20.56 12.79
N LYS A 7 -19.39 -20.16 13.94
CA LYS A 7 -18.99 -18.76 14.15
C LYS A 7 -17.47 -18.68 14.33
N ARG A 8 -16.80 -17.93 13.44
CA ARG A 8 -15.34 -17.71 13.57
C ARG A 8 -15.03 -17.14 14.95
N PRO A 9 -13.97 -17.66 15.64
CA PRO A 9 -13.59 -17.18 16.96
C PRO A 9 -13.24 -15.69 16.87
N THR A 10 -13.62 -14.94 17.89
CA THR A 10 -13.39 -13.49 17.98
C THR A 10 -12.48 -13.19 19.16
N ILE A 11 -11.96 -11.95 19.21
CA ILE A 11 -11.19 -11.48 20.37
C ILE A 11 -11.98 -11.60 21.68
N GLN A 12 -13.31 -11.54 21.62
CA GLN A 12 -14.19 -11.77 22.75
C GLN A 12 -14.15 -13.24 23.21
N THR A 13 -14.17 -14.18 22.28
CA THR A 13 -14.07 -15.62 22.56
C THR A 13 -12.73 -15.95 23.27
N VAL A 14 -11.64 -15.33 22.83
CA VAL A 14 -10.31 -15.48 23.48
C VAL A 14 -10.33 -14.89 24.90
N ALA A 15 -10.91 -13.70 25.07
CA ALA A 15 -10.99 -13.02 26.36
C ALA A 15 -11.77 -13.87 27.40
N GLU A 16 -12.91 -14.42 26.99
CA GLU A 16 -13.74 -15.32 27.82
C GLU A 16 -12.97 -16.59 28.18
N ARG A 17 -12.28 -17.19 27.19
CA ARG A 17 -11.50 -18.43 27.41
C ARG A 17 -10.31 -18.21 28.33
N ALA A 18 -9.61 -17.09 28.21
CA ALA A 18 -8.46 -16.71 29.03
C ALA A 18 -8.85 -16.16 30.43
N GLY A 19 -10.13 -15.83 30.65
CA GLY A 19 -10.61 -15.18 31.88
C GLY A 19 -10.03 -13.77 32.06
N VAL A 20 -9.97 -12.98 30.99
CA VAL A 20 -9.41 -11.63 30.98
C VAL A 20 -10.28 -10.66 30.17
N SER A 21 -9.99 -9.35 30.25
CA SER A 21 -10.68 -8.37 29.45
C SER A 21 -10.21 -8.39 27.98
N ARG A 22 -11.08 -7.93 27.04
CA ARG A 22 -10.70 -7.73 25.62
C ARG A 22 -9.48 -6.85 25.46
N GLY A 23 -9.37 -5.79 26.30
CA GLY A 23 -8.22 -4.89 26.28
C GLY A 23 -6.92 -5.60 26.70
N THR A 24 -6.98 -6.60 27.55
CA THR A 24 -5.81 -7.42 27.91
C THR A 24 -5.37 -8.30 26.74
N VAL A 25 -6.32 -8.93 26.05
CA VAL A 25 -6.02 -9.70 24.83
C VAL A 25 -5.39 -8.80 23.75
N ASP A 26 -5.94 -7.61 23.52
CA ASP A 26 -5.38 -6.64 22.56
C ASP A 26 -3.93 -6.25 22.90
N ARG A 27 -3.63 -6.01 24.18
CA ARG A 27 -2.26 -5.70 24.62
C ARG A 27 -1.29 -6.85 24.38
N VAL A 28 -1.73 -8.09 24.59
CA VAL A 28 -0.91 -9.29 24.31
C VAL A 28 -0.67 -9.44 22.83
N LEU A 29 -1.70 -9.31 21.97
CA LEU A 29 -1.61 -9.43 20.52
C LEU A 29 -0.70 -8.35 19.90
N ASN A 30 -0.72 -7.13 20.45
CA ASN A 30 0.09 -6.01 19.98
C ASN A 30 1.43 -5.88 20.72
N ASN A 31 1.82 -6.90 21.49
CA ASN A 31 3.09 -6.96 22.25
C ASN A 31 3.36 -5.71 23.11
N ARG A 32 2.31 -5.09 23.65
CA ARG A 32 2.45 -3.90 24.51
C ARG A 32 3.00 -4.29 25.88
N SER A 33 3.87 -3.46 26.43
CA SER A 33 4.40 -3.58 27.81
C SER A 33 3.26 -3.46 28.85
N TYR A 34 3.47 -4.07 30.06
CA TYR A 34 2.53 -4.11 31.19
C TYR A 34 1.46 -5.21 31.20
N VAL A 35 1.73 -6.36 30.57
CA VAL A 35 0.94 -7.57 30.82
C VAL A 35 1.82 -8.55 31.61
N ARG A 36 1.32 -9.03 32.76
CA ARG A 36 2.01 -10.03 33.58
C ARG A 36 2.27 -11.31 32.77
N ALA A 37 3.38 -11.98 33.03
CA ALA A 37 3.80 -13.16 32.27
C ALA A 37 2.76 -14.29 32.32
N ASP A 38 2.19 -14.55 33.50
CA ASP A 38 1.14 -15.55 33.70
C ASP A 38 -0.15 -15.26 32.92
N VAL A 39 -0.51 -13.97 32.81
CA VAL A 39 -1.68 -13.54 32.05
C VAL A 39 -1.40 -13.65 30.54
N ARG A 40 -0.18 -13.31 30.12
CA ARG A 40 0.24 -13.44 28.71
C ARG A 40 0.17 -14.90 28.26
N GLU A 41 0.67 -15.82 29.06
CA GLU A 41 0.66 -17.26 28.77
C GLU A 41 -0.77 -17.78 28.63
N ARG A 42 -1.67 -17.48 29.58
CA ARG A 42 -3.09 -17.87 29.49
C ARG A 42 -3.78 -17.35 28.23
N VAL A 43 -3.46 -16.11 27.82
CA VAL A 43 -4.03 -15.55 26.59
C VAL A 43 -3.49 -16.27 25.34
N LEU A 44 -2.20 -16.59 25.30
CA LEU A 44 -1.60 -17.32 24.18
C LEU A 44 -2.15 -18.75 24.09
N ASP A 45 -2.39 -19.41 25.23
CA ASP A 45 -3.05 -20.72 25.26
C ASP A 45 -4.48 -20.65 24.76
N ALA A 46 -5.26 -19.65 25.21
CA ALA A 46 -6.61 -19.44 24.74
C ALA A 46 -6.68 -19.15 23.22
N ILE A 47 -5.70 -18.45 22.67
CA ILE A 47 -5.58 -18.22 21.20
C ILE A 47 -5.36 -19.57 20.50
N ARG A 48 -4.44 -20.40 21.00
CA ARG A 48 -4.17 -21.73 20.43
C ARG A 48 -5.39 -22.65 20.49
N GLU A 49 -6.07 -22.70 21.61
CA GLU A 49 -7.25 -23.55 21.84
C GLU A 49 -8.47 -23.11 21.01
N THR A 50 -8.71 -21.80 20.90
CA THR A 50 -9.85 -21.26 20.13
C THR A 50 -9.61 -21.24 18.63
N GLY A 51 -8.34 -21.35 18.19
CA GLY A 51 -7.98 -21.16 16.79
C GLY A 51 -8.19 -19.72 16.31
N TYR A 52 -8.21 -18.75 17.22
CA TYR A 52 -8.36 -17.35 16.87
C TYR A 52 -7.14 -16.87 16.08
N LEU A 53 -7.44 -16.26 14.94
CA LEU A 53 -6.43 -15.59 14.12
C LEU A 53 -6.69 -14.08 14.20
N SER A 54 -5.67 -13.33 14.54
CA SER A 54 -5.75 -11.87 14.41
C SER A 54 -6.04 -11.47 12.96
N PRO A 55 -6.66 -10.32 12.69
CA PRO A 55 -6.89 -9.86 11.31
C PRO A 55 -5.62 -9.86 10.44
N ARG A 56 -4.45 -9.60 11.04
CA ARG A 56 -3.14 -9.66 10.35
C ARG A 56 -2.72 -11.10 10.04
N GLU A 57 -2.95 -12.04 10.93
CA GLU A 57 -2.64 -13.47 10.72
C GLU A 57 -3.65 -14.12 9.78
N ALA A 58 -4.93 -13.79 9.89
CA ALA A 58 -5.94 -14.23 8.95
C ALA A 58 -5.62 -13.75 7.51
N HIS A 59 -5.14 -12.50 7.38
CA HIS A 59 -4.68 -11.97 6.08
C HIS A 59 -3.43 -12.69 5.57
N ARG A 60 -2.48 -13.07 6.46
CA ARG A 60 -1.31 -13.87 6.08
C ARG A 60 -1.69 -15.28 5.65
N GLN A 61 -2.57 -15.95 6.37
CA GLN A 61 -2.99 -17.33 6.02
C GLN A 61 -3.83 -17.38 4.74
N THR A 62 -4.59 -16.34 4.40
CA THR A 62 -5.24 -16.23 3.09
C THR A 62 -4.24 -15.92 1.98
N ALA A 63 -3.12 -15.27 2.28
CA ALA A 63 -2.03 -15.02 1.34
C ALA A 63 -1.16 -16.27 1.09
N ASP A 64 -1.02 -17.16 2.09
CA ASP A 64 -0.21 -18.39 2.01
C ASP A 64 -0.96 -19.62 1.48
N ARG A 65 -2.25 -19.52 1.17
CA ARG A 65 -2.90 -20.60 0.42
C ARG A 65 -2.37 -20.59 -1.00
N PRO A 66 -1.89 -21.74 -1.53
CA PRO A 66 -1.61 -21.87 -2.95
C PRO A 66 -2.97 -21.83 -3.69
N GLN A 67 -3.48 -20.66 -3.91
CA GLN A 67 -4.58 -20.43 -4.79
C GLN A 67 -3.96 -20.28 -6.18
N ASN A 68 -4.47 -21.07 -7.11
CA ASN A 68 -4.10 -21.08 -8.53
C ASN A 68 -4.57 -19.77 -9.20
N TYR A 69 -4.15 -18.60 -8.63
CA TYR A 69 -4.43 -17.30 -9.21
C TYR A 69 -3.29 -16.92 -10.15
N SER A 70 -3.66 -16.50 -11.33
CA SER A 70 -2.73 -15.75 -12.19
C SER A 70 -2.13 -14.60 -11.40
N PRO A 71 -0.81 -14.35 -11.54
CA PRO A 71 -0.17 -13.25 -10.80
C PRO A 71 -0.85 -11.92 -11.11
N VAL A 72 -0.99 -11.09 -10.08
CA VAL A 72 -1.48 -9.71 -10.26
C VAL A 72 -0.38 -8.92 -10.97
N LYS A 73 -0.69 -8.34 -12.10
CA LYS A 73 0.24 -7.56 -12.91
C LYS A 73 0.11 -6.07 -12.58
N LEU A 74 1.21 -5.48 -12.13
CA LEU A 74 1.28 -4.05 -11.77
C LEU A 74 2.28 -3.35 -12.68
N GLY A 75 1.83 -2.27 -13.34
CA GLY A 75 2.68 -1.39 -14.13
C GLY A 75 3.25 -0.27 -13.27
N VAL A 76 4.49 0.10 -13.50
CA VAL A 76 5.09 1.32 -12.95
C VAL A 76 5.70 2.11 -14.09
N LEU A 77 5.32 3.37 -14.24
CA LEU A 77 5.84 4.25 -15.28
C LEU A 77 6.58 5.42 -14.63
N LEU A 78 7.84 5.58 -15.01
CA LEU A 78 8.77 6.55 -14.45
C LEU A 78 9.33 7.45 -15.57
N PRO A 79 9.59 8.73 -15.28
CA PRO A 79 10.50 9.52 -16.09
C PRO A 79 11.94 9.01 -16.00
N ASN A 80 12.77 9.31 -16.98
CA ASN A 80 14.19 8.99 -16.94
C ASN A 80 14.95 9.95 -16.01
N TRP A 81 14.69 9.83 -14.71
CA TRP A 81 15.42 10.60 -13.72
C TRP A 81 16.90 10.21 -13.69
N ALA A 82 17.76 11.19 -13.50
CA ALA A 82 19.18 10.96 -13.26
C ALA A 82 19.52 10.90 -11.76
N GLY A 83 20.60 10.20 -11.42
CA GLY A 83 21.26 10.27 -10.12
C GLY A 83 20.52 9.58 -8.95
N PRO A 84 20.81 10.02 -7.72
CA PRO A 84 20.42 9.31 -6.50
C PRO A 84 18.90 9.12 -6.33
N PHE A 85 18.09 10.04 -6.84
CA PHE A 85 16.63 9.95 -6.72
C PHE A 85 16.07 8.71 -7.45
N ARG A 86 16.56 8.46 -8.66
CA ARG A 86 16.17 7.24 -9.41
C ARG A 86 16.56 5.97 -8.66
N GLU A 87 17.75 5.96 -8.06
CA GLU A 87 18.23 4.81 -7.29
C GLU A 87 17.33 4.52 -6.08
N GLU A 88 16.89 5.57 -5.35
CA GLU A 88 15.99 5.42 -4.21
C GLU A 88 14.61 4.88 -4.64
N VAL A 89 14.03 5.41 -5.71
CA VAL A 89 12.75 4.92 -6.25
C VAL A 89 12.88 3.47 -6.71
N THR A 90 13.95 3.14 -7.43
CA THR A 90 14.20 1.77 -7.89
C THR A 90 14.36 0.81 -6.71
N ARG A 91 15.09 1.21 -5.66
CA ARG A 91 15.24 0.42 -4.43
C ARG A 91 13.90 0.19 -3.75
N GLY A 92 13.03 1.21 -3.71
CA GLY A 92 11.66 1.09 -3.22
C GLY A 92 10.84 0.07 -4.00
N ILE A 93 10.93 0.08 -5.33
CA ILE A 93 10.24 -0.88 -6.21
C ILE A 93 10.75 -2.31 -5.97
N GLU A 94 12.07 -2.51 -5.86
CA GLU A 94 12.64 -3.84 -5.59
C GLU A 94 12.26 -4.36 -4.20
N SER A 95 12.19 -3.48 -3.20
CA SER A 95 11.68 -3.83 -1.87
C SER A 95 10.21 -4.25 -1.92
N ALA A 96 9.39 -3.52 -2.68
CA ALA A 96 7.99 -3.89 -2.92
C ALA A 96 7.87 -5.23 -3.65
N ARG A 97 8.69 -5.47 -4.69
CA ARG A 97 8.74 -6.73 -5.44
C ARG A 97 9.05 -7.90 -4.51
N THR A 98 10.04 -7.76 -3.63
CA THR A 98 10.39 -8.78 -2.64
C THR A 98 9.24 -9.03 -1.66
N THR A 99 8.60 -7.96 -1.17
CA THR A 99 7.45 -8.08 -0.25
C THR A 99 6.23 -8.74 -0.89
N LEU A 100 6.04 -8.50 -2.19
CA LEU A 100 4.91 -9.01 -2.97
C LEU A 100 5.19 -10.38 -3.61
N SER A 101 6.41 -10.89 -3.58
CA SER A 101 6.77 -12.19 -4.18
C SER A 101 5.92 -13.35 -3.64
N GLY A 102 5.58 -13.34 -2.35
CA GLY A 102 4.66 -14.29 -1.73
C GLY A 102 3.17 -14.09 -2.08
N ARG A 103 2.82 -13.02 -2.81
CA ARG A 103 1.44 -12.69 -3.22
C ARG A 103 1.18 -12.89 -4.70
N HIS A 104 2.09 -13.57 -5.41
CA HIS A 104 2.00 -13.77 -6.86
C HIS A 104 1.75 -12.44 -7.61
N ALA A 105 2.56 -11.42 -7.36
CA ALA A 105 2.51 -10.15 -8.08
C ALA A 105 3.71 -10.02 -9.02
N GLU A 106 3.44 -9.63 -10.26
CA GLU A 106 4.46 -9.24 -11.25
C GLU A 106 4.49 -7.73 -11.37
N ILE A 107 5.68 -7.12 -11.32
CA ILE A 107 5.85 -5.67 -11.49
C ILE A 107 6.65 -5.43 -12.76
N ARG A 108 6.08 -4.70 -13.72
CA ARG A 108 6.77 -4.20 -14.90
C ARG A 108 7.03 -2.70 -14.75
N VAL A 109 8.28 -2.30 -14.93
CA VAL A 109 8.70 -0.90 -14.89
C VAL A 109 8.99 -0.44 -16.31
N CYS A 110 8.37 0.66 -16.73
CA CYS A 110 8.65 1.39 -17.95
C CYS A 110 9.29 2.73 -17.59
N ILE A 111 10.29 3.14 -18.35
CA ILE A 111 11.00 4.41 -18.16
C ILE A 111 10.81 5.23 -19.43
N CYS A 112 10.19 6.40 -19.30
CA CYS A 112 10.06 7.37 -20.40
C CYS A 112 11.38 8.12 -20.57
N GLU A 113 11.94 8.09 -21.75
CA GLU A 113 13.18 8.83 -22.07
C GLU A 113 12.93 10.33 -22.20
N THR A 114 11.68 10.70 -22.51
CA THR A 114 11.24 12.09 -22.66
C THR A 114 10.00 12.36 -21.83
N ASP A 115 9.72 13.65 -21.59
CA ASP A 115 8.48 14.09 -20.91
C ASP A 115 7.33 14.33 -21.90
N ILE A 116 7.44 13.83 -23.15
CA ILE A 116 6.42 14.02 -24.18
C ILE A 116 5.19 13.16 -23.87
N PRO A 117 3.98 13.73 -23.78
CA PRO A 117 2.77 12.98 -23.45
C PRO A 117 2.52 11.75 -24.33
N GLY A 118 2.87 11.82 -25.62
CA GLY A 118 2.74 10.69 -26.55
C GLY A 118 3.57 9.47 -26.15
N GLU A 119 4.75 9.65 -25.58
CA GLU A 119 5.58 8.55 -25.10
C GLU A 119 4.97 7.93 -23.83
N VAL A 120 4.48 8.76 -22.90
CA VAL A 120 3.78 8.33 -21.72
C VAL A 120 2.56 7.46 -22.07
N ILE A 121 1.74 7.95 -23.02
CA ILE A 121 0.54 7.23 -23.48
C ILE A 121 0.93 5.89 -24.12
N LYS A 122 1.96 5.88 -24.97
CA LYS A 122 2.47 4.64 -25.58
C LYS A 122 2.84 3.58 -24.53
N PHE A 123 3.58 3.98 -23.48
CA PHE A 123 3.95 3.03 -22.41
C PHE A 123 2.75 2.61 -21.58
N LEU A 124 1.75 3.48 -21.37
CA LEU A 124 0.51 3.09 -20.73
C LEU A 124 -0.23 2.03 -21.55
N ASP A 125 -0.28 2.18 -22.89
CA ASP A 125 -0.87 1.17 -23.77
C ASP A 125 -0.09 -0.15 -23.73
N GLU A 126 1.24 -0.11 -23.75
CA GLU A 126 2.07 -1.30 -23.60
C GLU A 126 1.85 -2.03 -22.26
N LEU A 127 1.59 -1.30 -21.18
CA LEU A 127 1.24 -1.89 -19.89
C LEU A 127 -0.15 -2.52 -19.91
N VAL A 128 -1.12 -1.89 -20.59
CA VAL A 128 -2.45 -2.46 -20.81
C VAL A 128 -2.37 -3.75 -21.61
N ASP A 129 -1.64 -3.74 -22.73
CA ASP A 129 -1.44 -4.92 -23.59
C ASP A 129 -0.73 -6.06 -22.86
N TRP A 130 0.18 -5.74 -21.95
CA TRP A 130 0.80 -6.74 -21.07
C TRP A 130 -0.20 -7.32 -20.05
N GLY A 131 -1.33 -6.67 -19.83
CA GLY A 131 -2.39 -7.09 -18.93
C GLY A 131 -2.23 -6.52 -17.52
N ALA A 132 -1.73 -5.30 -17.38
CA ALA A 132 -1.66 -4.61 -16.11
C ALA A 132 -3.06 -4.46 -15.49
N GLN A 133 -3.18 -4.76 -14.20
CA GLN A 133 -4.40 -4.66 -13.41
C GLN A 133 -4.38 -3.43 -12.48
N GLY A 134 -3.30 -2.69 -12.48
CA GLY A 134 -3.12 -1.42 -11.78
C GLY A 134 -1.81 -0.78 -12.21
N ILE A 135 -1.78 0.55 -12.26
CA ILE A 135 -0.64 1.31 -12.74
C ILE A 135 -0.26 2.39 -11.73
N ALA A 136 1.02 2.48 -11.39
CA ALA A 136 1.63 3.59 -10.69
C ALA A 136 2.33 4.49 -11.72
N LEU A 137 1.92 5.75 -11.80
CA LEU A 137 2.35 6.70 -12.82
C LEU A 137 3.04 7.90 -12.18
N CYS A 138 4.24 8.24 -12.67
CA CYS A 138 4.82 9.55 -12.50
C CYS A 138 5.01 10.20 -13.86
N ALA A 139 4.29 11.29 -14.11
CA ALA A 139 4.34 12.06 -15.36
C ALA A 139 4.07 13.53 -15.09
N LEU A 140 4.39 14.37 -16.07
CA LEU A 140 3.98 15.78 -16.06
C LEU A 140 2.45 15.89 -16.15
N ASN A 141 1.92 16.95 -15.54
CA ASN A 141 0.49 17.26 -15.63
C ASN A 141 0.17 17.74 -17.05
N ASP A 142 -0.55 16.89 -17.79
CA ASP A 142 -0.96 17.12 -19.16
C ASP A 142 -2.37 16.58 -19.39
N ILE A 143 -3.19 17.33 -20.12
CA ILE A 143 -4.61 17.01 -20.33
C ILE A 143 -4.81 15.69 -21.09
N THR A 144 -3.89 15.32 -21.98
CA THR A 144 -4.00 14.08 -22.74
C THR A 144 -3.64 12.86 -21.84
N ILE A 145 -2.70 13.03 -20.93
CA ILE A 145 -2.37 12.00 -19.93
C ILE A 145 -3.52 11.86 -18.92
N GLU A 146 -4.13 12.98 -18.48
CA GLU A 146 -5.32 12.93 -17.60
C GLU A 146 -6.48 12.20 -18.28
N ALA A 147 -6.73 12.46 -19.56
CA ALA A 147 -7.75 11.76 -20.34
C ALA A 147 -7.46 10.25 -20.44
N LYS A 148 -6.19 9.88 -20.68
CA LYS A 148 -5.77 8.46 -20.73
C LYS A 148 -5.97 7.76 -19.40
N VAL A 149 -5.66 8.39 -18.28
CA VAL A 149 -5.94 7.86 -16.94
C VAL A 149 -7.45 7.68 -16.73
N GLY A 150 -8.28 8.56 -17.28
CA GLY A 150 -9.73 8.42 -17.31
C GLY A 150 -10.19 7.16 -18.07
N GLU A 151 -9.66 6.96 -19.27
CA GLU A 151 -9.92 5.76 -20.09
C GLU A 151 -9.51 4.45 -19.36
N LEU A 152 -8.34 4.43 -18.71
CA LEU A 152 -7.88 3.29 -17.94
C LEU A 152 -8.85 2.98 -16.79
N ALA A 153 -9.32 4.01 -16.08
CA ALA A 153 -10.30 3.85 -15.01
C ALA A 153 -11.63 3.28 -15.52
N ASP A 154 -12.11 3.70 -16.71
CA ASP A 154 -13.32 3.15 -17.34
C ASP A 154 -13.15 1.68 -17.74
N ASN A 155 -11.94 1.27 -18.09
CA ASN A 155 -11.58 -0.12 -18.38
C ASN A 155 -11.25 -0.95 -17.13
N GLY A 156 -11.49 -0.40 -15.92
CA GLY A 156 -11.27 -1.11 -14.66
C GLY A 156 -9.80 -1.23 -14.25
N ILE A 157 -8.90 -0.44 -14.82
CA ILE A 157 -7.48 -0.40 -14.48
C ILE A 157 -7.22 0.84 -13.61
N PRO A 158 -7.17 0.70 -12.27
CA PRO A 158 -6.92 1.82 -11.38
C PRO A 158 -5.49 2.34 -11.56
N CYS A 159 -5.37 3.68 -11.60
CA CYS A 159 -4.09 4.37 -11.61
C CYS A 159 -3.87 5.11 -10.30
N ILE A 160 -2.67 5.08 -9.78
CA ILE A 160 -2.18 5.99 -8.75
C ILE A 160 -1.11 6.90 -9.36
N THR A 161 -1.05 8.14 -8.90
CA THR A 161 0.07 9.03 -9.23
C THR A 161 1.02 9.14 -8.05
N PHE A 162 2.29 9.34 -8.32
CA PHE A 162 3.28 9.53 -7.27
C PHE A 162 4.35 10.54 -7.71
N ASN A 163 4.95 11.22 -6.72
CA ASN A 163 5.92 12.32 -6.90
C ASN A 163 5.35 13.53 -7.66
N SER A 164 4.86 13.34 -8.89
CA SER A 164 4.10 14.34 -9.67
C SER A 164 2.64 13.94 -9.74
N ASP A 165 1.74 14.91 -9.61
CA ASP A 165 0.31 14.67 -9.54
C ASP A 165 -0.43 15.08 -10.82
N LEU A 166 -1.53 14.39 -11.09
CA LEU A 166 -2.52 14.69 -12.16
C LEU A 166 -3.87 15.00 -11.48
N PRO A 167 -4.06 16.20 -10.92
CA PRO A 167 -5.17 16.48 -10.00
C PRO A 167 -6.55 16.38 -10.63
N ASN A 168 -6.67 16.64 -11.95
CA ASN A 168 -7.95 16.58 -12.66
C ASN A 168 -8.22 15.22 -13.31
N SER A 169 -7.32 14.23 -13.11
CA SER A 169 -7.50 12.88 -13.64
C SER A 169 -8.39 12.03 -12.72
N ARG A 170 -8.85 10.90 -13.24
CA ARG A 170 -9.58 9.87 -12.45
C ARG A 170 -8.64 8.90 -11.73
N ARG A 171 -7.48 9.36 -11.31
CA ARG A 171 -6.57 8.57 -10.48
C ARG A 171 -7.23 8.17 -9.17
N LEU A 172 -6.84 7.01 -8.64
CA LEU A 172 -7.33 6.50 -7.36
C LEU A 172 -6.82 7.34 -6.18
N CYS A 173 -5.53 7.69 -6.19
CA CYS A 173 -4.91 8.54 -5.19
C CYS A 173 -3.57 9.10 -5.70
N PHE A 174 -3.05 10.08 -4.96
CA PHE A 174 -1.70 10.62 -5.12
C PHE A 174 -0.83 10.24 -3.92
N VAL A 175 0.40 9.82 -4.20
CA VAL A 175 1.43 9.51 -3.20
C VAL A 175 2.60 10.45 -3.42
N GLY A 176 2.72 11.47 -2.59
CA GLY A 176 3.76 12.47 -2.74
C GLY A 176 3.68 13.59 -1.73
N GLN A 177 4.52 14.59 -1.92
CA GLN A 177 4.58 15.77 -1.08
C GLN A 177 3.61 16.84 -1.60
N ASP A 178 2.90 17.48 -0.69
CA ASP A 178 2.13 18.71 -0.98
C ASP A 178 3.11 19.88 -1.09
N TYR A 179 3.55 20.17 -2.31
CA TYR A 179 4.52 21.24 -2.59
C TYR A 179 3.98 22.62 -2.24
N ALA A 180 2.68 22.88 -2.36
CA ALA A 180 2.08 24.16 -1.98
C ALA A 180 2.18 24.37 -0.44
N LYS A 181 1.90 23.31 0.32
CA LYS A 181 2.05 23.33 1.78
C LYS A 181 3.52 23.48 2.18
N SER A 182 4.42 22.76 1.52
CA SER A 182 5.86 22.84 1.76
C SER A 182 6.40 24.23 1.47
N GLY A 183 5.97 24.86 0.37
CA GLY A 183 6.32 26.24 0.04
C GLY A 183 5.84 27.25 1.08
N ARG A 184 4.61 27.09 1.59
CA ARG A 184 4.10 27.95 2.69
C ARG A 184 4.91 27.81 3.96
N ILE A 185 5.28 26.59 4.34
CA ILE A 185 6.12 26.34 5.53
C ILE A 185 7.50 26.95 5.33
N ALA A 186 8.11 26.79 4.15
CA ALA A 186 9.42 27.40 3.85
C ALA A 186 9.37 28.93 3.94
N ALA A 187 8.34 29.56 3.37
CA ALA A 187 8.14 31.01 3.47
C ALA A 187 7.99 31.47 4.93
N GLU A 188 7.21 30.77 5.72
CA GLU A 188 7.03 31.09 7.15
C GLU A 188 8.35 30.97 7.92
N LEU A 189 9.14 29.93 7.68
CA LEU A 189 10.44 29.75 8.32
C LEU A 189 11.40 30.88 7.93
N LEU A 190 11.50 31.22 6.64
CA LEU A 190 12.34 32.31 6.17
C LEU A 190 11.94 33.65 6.81
N THR A 191 10.65 33.95 6.88
CA THR A 191 10.16 35.17 7.53
C THR A 191 10.57 35.27 9.00
N LYS A 192 10.60 34.14 9.71
CA LYS A 192 11.06 34.10 11.12
C LYS A 192 12.58 34.19 11.27
N CYS A 193 13.35 33.83 10.24
CA CYS A 193 14.81 33.90 10.25
C CYS A 193 15.37 35.25 9.82
N ILE A 194 14.58 36.04 9.09
CA ILE A 194 14.96 37.40 8.68
C ILE A 194 14.62 38.32 9.85
N ALA A 195 15.65 38.82 10.56
CA ALA A 195 15.44 39.84 11.59
C ALA A 195 14.86 41.09 10.95
N PRO A 196 13.83 41.72 11.54
CA PRO A 196 13.41 43.06 11.12
C PRO A 196 14.57 44.01 11.43
N ASP A 197 15.01 44.79 10.44
CA ASP A 197 15.93 45.92 10.60
C ASP A 197 15.30 47.00 11.49
#